data_d828796d1db255e6c28479ae4c03658c
#
_entry.id   d828796d1db255e6c28479ae4c03658c
#
_cell.length_a   1.000
_cell.length_b   1.000
_cell.length_c   1.000
_cell.angle_alpha   90.00
_cell.angle_beta   90.00
_cell.angle_gamma   90.00
#
_symmetry.space_group_name_H-M   'P 1'
#
loop_
_entity.id
_entity.type
_entity.pdbx_description
1 polymer ?
#
loop_
_entity_poly.entity_id
_entity_poly.type
_entity_poly.pdbx_seq_one_letter_code
_entity_poly.pdbx_strand_id
1 'polypeptide(L)'
;MHHSRLCALLIDCKASDVDEAAQFWAQALGRPTDPNHPGTRGNYRMLETPPDEPIVQIQRVEHESRVHIDIETDDIPAEVARLEKLGAKVVNRLQRWTVMQAPTGQRFCVVRIQRPGFPKNANRWI
;
A
#
# COMPACT_ATOMS: atom_id res chain seq x y z
N MET A 1 6.45 -19.91 9.80
CA MET A 1 5.13 -19.31 10.07
C MET A 1 5.24 -17.80 10.02
N HIS A 2 4.35 -17.15 9.31
CA HIS A 2 4.30 -15.68 9.24
C HIS A 2 2.87 -15.21 9.05
N HIS A 3 2.66 -13.89 9.10
CA HIS A 3 1.34 -13.29 8.96
C HIS A 3 1.37 -12.25 7.85
N SER A 4 0.22 -12.07 7.18
CA SER A 4 0.04 -10.99 6.23
C SER A 4 -1.43 -10.60 6.09
N ARG A 5 -1.67 -9.38 5.61
CA ARG A 5 -3.03 -8.89 5.30
C ARG A 5 -2.95 -7.70 4.34
N LEU A 6 -4.11 -7.35 3.77
CA LEU A 6 -4.23 -6.11 3.02
C LEU A 6 -3.89 -4.92 3.95
N CYS A 7 -2.95 -4.09 3.53
CA CYS A 7 -2.52 -2.92 4.28
C CYS A 7 -3.17 -1.65 3.76
N ALA A 8 -3.01 -1.39 2.46
CA ALA A 8 -3.33 -0.08 1.91
C ALA A 8 -3.79 -0.17 0.47
N LEU A 9 -4.59 0.81 0.09
CA LEU A 9 -4.88 1.15 -1.30
C LEU A 9 -4.12 2.44 -1.59
N LEU A 10 -3.21 2.40 -2.57
CA LEU A 10 -2.52 3.59 -3.03
C LEU A 10 -3.15 4.06 -4.34
N ILE A 11 -3.62 5.28 -4.33
CA ILE A 11 -4.19 5.91 -5.52
C ILE A 11 -3.07 6.69 -6.19
N ASP A 12 -2.52 6.11 -7.26
CA ASP A 12 -1.44 6.72 -8.01
C ASP A 12 -2.03 7.70 -9.00
N CYS A 13 -1.69 8.97 -8.86
CA CYS A 13 -2.28 10.07 -9.62
C CYS A 13 -1.22 10.69 -10.54
N LYS A 14 -1.45 10.62 -11.83
CA LYS A 14 -0.68 11.38 -12.79
C LYS A 14 -1.16 12.82 -12.72
N ALA A 15 -0.45 13.67 -12.01
CA ALA A 15 -0.85 15.04 -11.73
C ALA A 15 0.38 15.92 -11.57
N SER A 16 0.19 17.22 -11.76
CA SER A 16 1.25 18.20 -11.52
C SER A 16 1.37 18.57 -10.04
N ASP A 17 0.28 18.41 -9.28
CA ASP A 17 0.21 18.84 -7.88
C ASP A 17 -0.42 17.73 -7.04
N VAL A 18 0.37 17.19 -6.10
CA VAL A 18 -0.11 16.11 -5.22
C VAL A 18 -1.21 16.59 -4.28
N ASP A 19 -1.18 17.84 -3.86
CA ASP A 19 -2.18 18.37 -2.92
C ASP A 19 -3.55 18.50 -3.59
N GLU A 20 -3.60 18.90 -4.85
CA GLU A 20 -4.86 18.93 -5.62
C GLU A 20 -5.44 17.53 -5.77
N ALA A 21 -4.59 16.55 -6.12
CA ALA A 21 -5.01 15.16 -6.26
C ALA A 21 -5.54 14.62 -4.92
N ALA A 22 -4.82 14.87 -3.83
CA ALA A 22 -5.21 14.43 -2.50
C ALA A 22 -6.52 15.09 -2.05
N GLN A 23 -6.72 16.36 -2.37
CA GLN A 23 -7.95 17.07 -2.01
C GLN A 23 -9.18 16.45 -2.66
N PHE A 24 -9.09 16.09 -3.94
CA PHE A 24 -10.20 15.41 -4.61
C PHE A 24 -10.56 14.12 -3.87
N TRP A 25 -9.58 13.27 -3.59
CA TRP A 25 -9.84 11.97 -2.98
C TRP A 25 -10.27 12.09 -1.53
N ALA A 26 -9.72 13.07 -0.79
CA ALA A 26 -10.15 13.35 0.58
C ALA A 26 -11.63 13.71 0.63
N GLN A 27 -12.08 14.57 -0.28
CA GLN A 27 -13.48 14.96 -0.36
C GLN A 27 -14.36 13.82 -0.86
N ALA A 28 -13.90 13.08 -1.87
CA ALA A 28 -14.67 11.99 -2.43
C ALA A 28 -14.91 10.87 -1.41
N LEU A 29 -13.92 10.58 -0.57
CA LEU A 29 -13.99 9.51 0.40
C LEU A 29 -14.42 9.97 1.81
N GLY A 30 -14.50 11.28 2.03
CA GLY A 30 -14.80 11.80 3.36
C GLY A 30 -13.69 11.57 4.37
N ARG A 31 -12.43 11.51 3.92
CA ARG A 31 -11.25 11.29 4.75
C ARG A 31 -10.27 12.43 4.56
N PRO A 32 -10.15 13.34 5.55
CA PRO A 32 -9.19 14.46 5.43
C PRO A 32 -7.76 13.97 5.29
N THR A 33 -6.92 14.76 4.66
CA THR A 33 -5.47 14.53 4.65
C THR A 33 -4.93 14.69 6.06
N ASP A 34 -4.07 13.76 6.47
CA ASP A 34 -3.36 13.84 7.75
C ASP A 34 -1.97 14.44 7.50
N PRO A 35 -1.78 15.75 7.78
CA PRO A 35 -0.51 16.43 7.47
C PRO A 35 0.64 16.01 8.39
N ASN A 36 0.32 15.40 9.52
CA ASN A 36 1.31 15.03 10.53
C ASN A 36 1.73 13.57 10.45
N HIS A 37 1.09 12.80 9.57
CA HIS A 37 1.43 11.39 9.41
C HIS A 37 2.77 11.24 8.69
N PRO A 38 3.65 10.29 9.10
CA PRO A 38 4.92 10.05 8.40
C PRO A 38 4.75 9.71 6.91
N GLY A 39 3.59 9.17 6.53
CA GLY A 39 3.25 8.88 5.12
C GLY A 39 2.88 10.10 4.28
N THR A 40 2.73 11.29 4.91
CA THR A 40 2.50 12.55 4.19
C THR A 40 3.85 13.25 4.01
N ARG A 41 4.50 12.99 2.89
CA ARG A 41 5.78 13.61 2.55
C ARG A 41 6.06 13.47 1.06
N GLY A 42 6.77 14.44 0.47
CA GLY A 42 7.12 14.39 -0.94
C GLY A 42 5.90 14.21 -1.84
N ASN A 43 5.91 13.16 -2.63
CA ASN A 43 4.81 12.84 -3.55
C ASN A 43 3.68 12.01 -2.90
N TYR A 44 3.70 11.86 -1.57
CA TYR A 44 2.72 11.07 -0.84
C TYR A 44 1.87 11.93 0.08
N ARG A 45 0.58 11.61 0.15
CA ARG A 45 -0.33 12.20 1.14
C ARG A 45 -1.15 11.08 1.77
N MET A 46 -1.12 10.99 3.09
CA MET A 46 -1.90 10.03 3.85
C MET A 46 -3.27 10.62 4.17
N LEU A 47 -4.33 9.87 3.90
CA LEU A 47 -5.66 10.24 4.36
C LEU A 47 -5.89 9.65 5.75
N GLU A 48 -6.70 10.34 6.58
CA GLU A 48 -7.11 9.79 7.87
C GLU A 48 -7.85 8.48 7.64
N THR A 49 -7.49 7.45 8.43
CA THR A 49 -8.01 6.10 8.22
C THR A 49 -8.62 5.57 9.52
N PRO A 50 -9.88 5.12 9.51
CA PRO A 50 -10.44 4.37 10.64
C PRO A 50 -9.60 3.11 10.92
N PRO A 51 -9.44 2.73 12.20
CA PRO A 51 -8.56 1.60 12.55
C PRO A 51 -8.96 0.26 11.93
N ASP A 52 -10.23 0.09 11.59
CA ASP A 52 -10.77 -1.15 11.04
C ASP A 52 -10.81 -1.18 9.51
N GLU A 53 -10.26 -0.16 8.85
CA GLU A 53 -10.24 -0.08 7.39
C GLU A 53 -8.81 -0.05 6.86
N PRO A 54 -8.60 -0.46 5.60
CA PRO A 54 -7.30 -0.28 4.96
C PRO A 54 -6.93 1.19 4.85
N ILE A 55 -5.63 1.46 4.89
CA ILE A 55 -5.09 2.79 4.63
C ILE A 55 -5.43 3.20 3.19
N VAL A 56 -5.75 4.47 2.99
CA VAL A 56 -5.79 5.07 1.65
C VAL A 56 -4.73 6.15 1.60
N GLN A 57 -3.81 6.02 0.67
CA GLN A 57 -2.71 6.95 0.48
C GLN A 57 -2.68 7.41 -0.98
N ILE A 58 -2.41 8.69 -1.18
CA ILE A 58 -2.32 9.29 -2.50
C ILE A 58 -0.86 9.40 -2.87
N GLN A 59 -0.50 9.01 -4.09
CA GLN A 59 0.84 9.16 -4.61
C GLN A 59 0.80 9.91 -5.93
N ARG A 60 1.62 10.96 -6.07
CA ARG A 60 1.82 11.60 -7.37
C ARG A 60 2.82 10.77 -8.17
N VAL A 61 2.46 10.45 -9.41
CA VAL A 61 3.29 9.64 -10.32
C VAL A 61 3.39 10.29 -11.69
N GLU A 62 4.39 9.87 -12.47
CA GLU A 62 4.57 10.32 -13.84
C GLU A 62 3.90 9.38 -14.86
N HIS A 63 3.68 8.12 -14.49
CA HIS A 63 2.99 7.18 -15.36
C HIS A 63 1.46 7.37 -15.31
N GLU A 64 0.72 6.61 -16.09
CA GLU A 64 -0.74 6.67 -16.09
C GLU A 64 -1.31 6.35 -14.71
N SER A 65 -2.39 7.06 -14.36
CA SER A 65 -3.08 6.88 -13.08
C SER A 65 -3.58 5.45 -12.93
N ARG A 66 -3.42 4.91 -11.73
CA ARG A 66 -3.86 3.55 -11.38
C ARG A 66 -3.97 3.44 -9.87
N VAL A 67 -4.58 2.35 -9.41
CA VAL A 67 -4.61 2.00 -7.99
C VAL A 67 -3.77 0.75 -7.81
N HIS A 68 -2.90 0.75 -6.82
CA HIS A 68 -2.20 -0.48 -6.43
C HIS A 68 -2.43 -0.75 -4.95
N ILE A 69 -2.23 -2.01 -4.56
CA ILE A 69 -2.41 -2.40 -3.16
C ILE A 69 -1.07 -2.72 -2.52
N ASP A 70 -1.00 -2.51 -1.20
CA ASP A 70 0.09 -2.97 -0.36
C ASP A 70 -0.41 -4.10 0.51
N ILE A 71 0.40 -5.15 0.62
CA ILE A 71 0.21 -6.25 1.56
C ILE A 71 1.25 -6.07 2.68
N GLU A 72 0.80 -5.96 3.92
CA GLU A 72 1.73 -5.87 5.04
C GLU A 72 1.98 -7.23 5.66
N THR A 73 3.19 -7.42 6.15
CA THR A 73 3.62 -8.69 6.71
C THR A 73 4.68 -8.49 7.78
N ASP A 74 4.77 -9.47 8.67
CA ASP A 74 5.85 -9.55 9.66
C ASP A 74 7.12 -10.23 9.11
N ASP A 75 7.07 -10.76 7.87
CA ASP A 75 8.22 -11.42 7.24
C ASP A 75 8.13 -11.25 5.73
N ILE A 76 8.80 -10.21 5.20
CA ILE A 76 8.74 -9.92 3.77
C ILE A 76 9.28 -11.06 2.92
N PRO A 77 10.45 -11.66 3.20
CA PRO A 77 10.93 -12.78 2.38
C PRO A 77 9.96 -13.96 2.35
N ALA A 78 9.36 -14.31 3.48
CA ALA A 78 8.41 -15.43 3.56
C ALA A 78 7.13 -15.12 2.77
N GLU A 79 6.62 -13.89 2.88
CA GLU A 79 5.43 -13.49 2.12
C GLU A 79 5.69 -13.45 0.63
N VAL A 80 6.83 -12.92 0.22
CA VAL A 80 7.24 -12.92 -1.20
C VAL A 80 7.30 -14.35 -1.73
N ALA A 81 7.93 -15.28 -0.98
CA ALA A 81 8.01 -16.67 -1.40
C ALA A 81 6.62 -17.32 -1.54
N ARG A 82 5.71 -17.02 -0.59
CA ARG A 82 4.33 -17.51 -0.67
C ARG A 82 3.62 -17.00 -1.93
N LEU A 83 3.77 -15.71 -2.23
CA LEU A 83 3.13 -15.11 -3.40
C LEU A 83 3.74 -15.59 -4.71
N GLU A 84 5.04 -15.86 -4.74
CA GLU A 84 5.67 -16.45 -5.92
C GLU A 84 5.10 -17.84 -6.23
N LYS A 85 4.82 -18.64 -5.21
CA LYS A 85 4.15 -19.94 -5.39
C LYS A 85 2.75 -19.79 -5.98
N LEU A 86 2.10 -18.66 -5.77
CA LEU A 86 0.79 -18.36 -6.35
C LEU A 86 0.88 -17.77 -7.76
N GLY A 87 2.10 -17.59 -8.29
CA GLY A 87 2.32 -17.11 -9.64
C GLY A 87 2.75 -15.66 -9.76
N ALA A 88 2.91 -14.95 -8.65
CA ALA A 88 3.42 -13.59 -8.70
C ALA A 88 4.93 -13.58 -8.99
N LYS A 89 5.42 -12.47 -9.50
CA LYS A 89 6.84 -12.28 -9.83
C LYS A 89 7.38 -11.07 -9.10
N VAL A 90 8.62 -11.16 -8.64
CA VAL A 90 9.33 -10.01 -8.09
C VAL A 90 9.73 -9.09 -9.24
N VAL A 91 9.39 -7.81 -9.11
CA VAL A 91 9.79 -6.77 -10.06
C VAL A 91 11.02 -6.02 -9.54
N ASN A 92 11.00 -5.64 -8.26
CA ASN A 92 12.10 -4.91 -7.65
C ASN A 92 12.11 -5.12 -6.14
N ARG A 93 13.29 -5.48 -5.61
CA ARG A 93 13.49 -5.60 -4.16
C ARG A 93 14.14 -4.31 -3.66
N LEU A 94 13.41 -3.58 -2.83
CA LEU A 94 13.91 -2.37 -2.19
C LEU A 94 14.23 -2.67 -0.73
N GLN A 95 14.87 -1.75 -0.04
CA GLN A 95 15.31 -1.98 1.33
C GLN A 95 14.17 -2.26 2.30
N ARG A 96 13.01 -1.58 2.12
CA ARG A 96 11.89 -1.64 3.06
C ARG A 96 10.64 -2.33 2.50
N TRP A 97 10.60 -2.56 1.20
CA TRP A 97 9.47 -3.24 0.57
C TRP A 97 9.90 -3.90 -0.72
N THR A 98 9.06 -4.78 -1.22
CA THR A 98 9.30 -5.48 -2.48
C THR A 98 8.13 -5.19 -3.42
N VAL A 99 8.45 -4.75 -4.64
CA VAL A 99 7.46 -4.57 -5.69
C VAL A 99 7.28 -5.88 -6.42
N MET A 100 6.03 -6.31 -6.58
CA MET A 100 5.68 -7.55 -7.26
C MET A 100 4.69 -7.29 -8.38
N GLN A 101 4.53 -8.28 -9.23
CA GLN A 101 3.51 -8.29 -10.28
C GLN A 101 2.67 -9.56 -10.15
N ALA A 102 1.35 -9.37 -10.10
CA ALA A 102 0.40 -10.48 -10.04
C ALA A 102 0.36 -11.23 -11.37
N PRO A 103 -0.12 -12.50 -11.39
CA PRO A 103 -0.33 -13.22 -12.65
C PRO A 103 -1.24 -12.48 -13.63
N THR A 104 -2.13 -11.65 -13.11
CA THR A 104 -3.06 -10.85 -13.91
C THR A 104 -2.49 -9.49 -14.32
N GLY A 105 -1.22 -9.21 -14.01
CA GLY A 105 -0.50 -8.04 -14.51
C GLY A 105 -0.42 -6.85 -13.58
N GLN A 106 -1.23 -6.80 -12.51
CA GLN A 106 -1.21 -5.67 -11.59
C GLN A 106 0.10 -5.64 -10.78
N ARG A 107 0.63 -4.45 -10.60
CA ARG A 107 1.73 -4.21 -9.67
C ARG A 107 1.18 -4.04 -8.26
N PHE A 108 1.88 -4.56 -7.27
CA PHE A 108 1.56 -4.39 -5.86
C PHE A 108 2.83 -4.46 -5.04
N CYS A 109 2.75 -4.06 -3.78
CA CYS A 109 3.92 -4.04 -2.91
C CYS A 109 3.70 -4.90 -1.68
N VAL A 110 4.77 -5.56 -1.23
CA VAL A 110 4.83 -6.25 0.05
C VAL A 110 5.63 -5.36 0.99
N VAL A 111 5.02 -4.94 2.09
CA VAL A 111 5.55 -3.91 2.97
C VAL A 111 5.59 -4.39 4.43
N ARG A 112 6.29 -3.65 5.27
CA ARG A 112 6.29 -3.87 6.71
C ARG A 112 4.95 -3.48 7.32
N ILE A 113 4.67 -3.96 8.53
CA ILE A 113 3.43 -3.67 9.27
C ILE A 113 3.25 -2.16 9.43
N GLN A 114 2.08 -1.66 9.06
CA GLN A 114 1.74 -0.24 9.12
C GLN A 114 0.43 0.04 9.86
N ARG A 115 -0.50 -0.95 9.88
CA ARG A 115 -1.82 -0.78 10.50
C ARG A 115 -1.85 -1.39 11.90
N PRO A 116 -2.66 -0.84 12.82
CA PRO A 116 -2.82 -1.41 14.15
C PRO A 116 -3.53 -2.78 14.13
N GLY A 117 -3.42 -3.53 15.22
CA GLY A 117 -4.12 -4.80 15.41
C GLY A 117 -3.38 -6.03 14.90
N PHE A 118 -2.24 -5.86 14.24
CA PHE A 118 -1.42 -6.98 13.77
C PHE A 118 -0.77 -7.70 14.96
N PRO A 119 -0.72 -9.05 15.02
CA PRO A 119 -1.15 -10.00 13.99
C PRO A 119 -2.59 -10.53 14.14
N LYS A 120 -3.36 -10.08 15.14
CA LYS A 120 -4.70 -10.62 15.41
C LYS A 120 -5.62 -10.52 14.20
N ASN A 121 -5.52 -9.42 13.45
CA ASN A 121 -6.37 -9.16 12.29
C ASN A 121 -5.72 -9.59 10.98
N ALA A 122 -4.71 -10.46 11.04
CA ALA A 122 -3.98 -10.89 9.86
C ALA A 122 -4.15 -12.38 9.60
N ASN A 123 -3.95 -12.77 8.36
CA ASN A 123 -3.90 -14.19 8.01
C ASN A 123 -2.62 -14.81 8.57
N ARG A 124 -2.73 -16.01 9.04
CA ARG A 124 -1.59 -16.79 9.53
C ARG A 124 -1.22 -17.85 8.50
N TRP A 125 0.02 -17.86 8.08
CA TRP A 125 0.53 -18.82 7.10
C TRP A 125 1.55 -19.75 7.75
N ILE A 126 1.38 -21.01 7.51
CA ILE A 126 2.25 -22.07 8.08
C ILE A 126 3.20 -22.59 7.01
#